data_b869587abdff6cea330595ad684d6844
#
_entry.id   b869587abdff6cea330595ad684d6844
#
_cell.length_a   1.000
_cell.length_b   1.000
_cell.length_c   1.000
_cell.angle_alpha   90.00
_cell.angle_beta   90.00
_cell.angle_gamma   90.00
#
_symmetry.space_group_name_H-M   'P 1'
#
loop_
_entity.id
_entity.type
_entity.pdbx_description
1 polymer ?
#
loop_
_entity_poly.entity_id
_entity_poly.type
_entity_poly.pdbx_seq_one_letter_code
_entity_poly.pdbx_strand_id
1 'polypeptide(L)'
;MLFSWVSVINYHPQLSDCLGSESGLGVSLYMNIVSYSTTNLVNLSTKQGVRETFDQTTAAYNNQPITRITHMRALSQDEIHSYLLNILRVVADFCDRNGLRYSIAYGTLLGAVRHKGFIPWDDDIDIMMPRPDFTRFVATFGKEPDARYRCLYHTVNDKESFYHCFAKVHDSHTLSKQNRFKRFKFGLNIDIFPIDGKPDDKKTQDRIMKNLTSWAHRLNICGTRFDIFNFHQPITSKLAAHILGRKYWGKKCDSVLLCYDFDKCRIAGCGWRDVFEKSVFENYIDMEFEGQQFKAIAAWDRFLKNQYGDYMKLPPENKRKSHHIQAYLLK
;
A
#
# COMPACT_ATOMS: atom_id res chain seq x y z
N MET A 1 11.69 -24.44 -22.53
CA MET A 1 10.35 -24.00 -22.08
C MET A 1 10.30 -22.49 -21.87
N LEU A 2 10.45 -21.69 -22.93
CA LEU A 2 10.53 -20.21 -22.87
C LEU A 2 9.66 -19.55 -23.96
N PHE A 3 8.66 -20.25 -24.51
CA PHE A 3 7.88 -19.78 -25.64
C PHE A 3 6.36 -19.77 -25.42
N SER A 4 5.84 -19.35 -24.28
CA SER A 4 4.38 -19.27 -24.11
C SER A 4 3.84 -17.96 -23.51
N TRP A 5 4.59 -16.87 -23.54
CA TRP A 5 4.17 -15.59 -22.92
C TRP A 5 3.82 -14.46 -23.89
N VAL A 6 3.90 -14.70 -25.20
CA VAL A 6 3.69 -13.65 -26.23
C VAL A 6 2.26 -13.61 -26.79
N SER A 7 1.41 -14.60 -26.52
CA SER A 7 0.14 -14.77 -27.24
C SER A 7 -1.14 -14.32 -26.50
N VAL A 8 -1.08 -13.50 -25.46
CA VAL A 8 -2.28 -13.06 -24.71
C VAL A 8 -2.43 -11.53 -24.66
N ILE A 9 -1.96 -10.82 -25.67
CA ILE A 9 -2.33 -9.43 -25.87
C ILE A 9 -3.36 -9.39 -27.03
N ASN A 10 -4.56 -9.86 -26.78
CA ASN A 10 -5.69 -9.63 -27.68
C ASN A 10 -6.62 -8.58 -27.06
N TYR A 11 -6.56 -7.43 -27.65
CA TYR A 11 -7.46 -6.30 -27.78
C TYR A 11 -8.74 -6.30 -26.92
N HIS A 12 -8.76 -5.41 -25.94
CA HIS A 12 -9.97 -4.70 -25.55
C HIS A 12 -9.70 -3.19 -25.77
N PRO A 13 -10.54 -2.44 -26.51
CA PRO A 13 -10.27 -1.05 -26.90
C PRO A 13 -9.96 -0.11 -25.74
N GLN A 14 -10.62 -0.28 -24.60
CA GLN A 14 -10.39 0.54 -23.38
C GLN A 14 -9.05 0.25 -22.69
N LEU A 15 -8.44 -0.92 -22.91
CA LEU A 15 -7.14 -1.26 -22.35
C LEU A 15 -5.98 -0.86 -23.27
N SER A 16 -6.19 -0.69 -24.57
CA SER A 16 -5.18 -0.19 -25.49
C SER A 16 -4.85 1.28 -25.23
N ASP A 17 -5.85 2.08 -24.87
CA ASP A 17 -5.69 3.51 -24.58
C ASP A 17 -4.98 3.74 -23.24
N CYS A 18 -5.15 2.82 -22.28
CA CYS A 18 -4.48 2.87 -20.98
C CYS A 18 -3.07 2.26 -20.97
N LEU A 19 -2.78 1.34 -21.92
CA LEU A 19 -1.50 0.62 -21.96
C LEU A 19 -0.48 1.24 -22.92
N GLY A 20 -0.75 2.40 -23.50
CA GLY A 20 0.12 3.17 -24.40
C GLY A 20 1.02 2.29 -25.32
N SER A 21 1.20 2.67 -26.55
CA SER A 21 1.91 1.93 -27.63
C SER A 21 3.41 1.58 -27.39
N GLU A 22 3.88 1.51 -26.14
CA GLU A 22 5.28 1.23 -25.80
C GLU A 22 5.63 -0.27 -25.67
N SER A 23 4.82 -1.18 -26.22
CA SER A 23 5.07 -2.62 -26.13
C SER A 23 6.34 -3.11 -26.87
N GLY A 24 6.90 -2.31 -27.79
CA GLY A 24 8.11 -2.65 -28.54
C GLY A 24 9.42 -2.32 -27.80
N LEU A 25 9.47 -1.20 -27.09
CA LEU A 25 10.70 -0.75 -26.42
C LEU A 25 11.00 -1.55 -25.13
N GLY A 26 9.97 -1.98 -24.40
CA GLY A 26 10.14 -2.72 -23.15
C GLY A 26 10.77 -4.11 -23.36
N VAL A 27 10.43 -4.81 -24.44
CA VAL A 27 10.97 -6.14 -24.75
C VAL A 27 12.41 -6.04 -25.24
N SER A 28 12.72 -5.05 -26.08
CA SER A 28 14.09 -4.83 -26.58
C SER A 28 15.04 -4.41 -25.44
N LEU A 29 14.58 -3.53 -24.52
CA LEU A 29 15.37 -3.12 -23.36
C LEU A 29 15.58 -4.29 -22.38
N TYR A 30 14.58 -5.15 -22.18
CA TYR A 30 14.68 -6.33 -21.34
C TYR A 30 15.70 -7.33 -21.87
N MET A 31 15.71 -7.59 -23.16
CA MET A 31 16.70 -8.51 -23.79
C MET A 31 18.12 -7.95 -23.74
N ASN A 32 18.29 -6.63 -23.92
CA ASN A 32 19.61 -5.99 -23.81
C ASN A 32 20.14 -5.95 -22.38
N ILE A 33 19.26 -5.71 -21.38
CA ILE A 33 19.65 -5.70 -19.96
C ILE A 33 20.01 -7.10 -19.48
N VAL A 34 19.28 -8.14 -19.89
CA VAL A 34 19.60 -9.52 -19.55
C VAL A 34 20.92 -9.96 -20.20
N SER A 35 21.18 -9.59 -21.45
CA SER A 35 22.44 -9.86 -22.14
C SER A 35 23.61 -9.13 -21.46
N TYR A 36 23.45 -7.85 -21.10
CA TYR A 36 24.49 -7.07 -20.42
C TYR A 36 24.79 -7.59 -19.01
N SER A 37 23.75 -8.03 -18.28
CA SER A 37 23.88 -8.61 -16.93
C SER A 37 24.60 -9.97 -16.95
N THR A 38 24.30 -10.84 -17.91
CA THR A 38 24.95 -12.15 -18.02
C THR A 38 26.42 -12.04 -18.42
N THR A 39 26.78 -11.10 -19.28
CA THR A 39 28.18 -10.89 -19.71
C THR A 39 29.03 -10.33 -18.56
N ASN A 40 28.49 -9.45 -17.72
CA ASN A 40 29.20 -8.93 -16.54
C ASN A 40 29.30 -9.94 -15.39
N LEU A 41 28.34 -10.86 -15.24
CA LEU A 41 28.39 -11.92 -14.23
C LEU A 41 29.48 -12.97 -14.51
N VAL A 42 29.81 -13.19 -15.77
CA VAL A 42 30.89 -14.11 -16.16
C VAL A 42 32.28 -13.51 -15.89
N ASN A 43 32.41 -12.17 -15.94
CA ASN A 43 33.69 -11.48 -15.68
C ASN A 43 33.95 -11.16 -14.19
N LEU A 44 32.99 -11.40 -13.29
CA LEU A 44 33.10 -11.14 -11.85
C LEU A 44 33.45 -12.40 -11.03
N SER A 45 34.04 -13.41 -11.65
CA SER A 45 34.36 -14.70 -11.00
C SER A 45 35.61 -14.68 -10.07
N THR A 46 36.19 -13.52 -9.78
CA THR A 46 37.22 -13.44 -8.72
C THR A 46 36.59 -12.93 -7.41
N LYS A 47 36.64 -13.80 -6.39
CA LYS A 47 36.02 -13.57 -5.07
C LYS A 47 36.44 -12.28 -4.34
N GLN A 48 37.44 -11.58 -4.81
CA GLN A 48 37.99 -10.36 -4.19
C GLN A 48 37.29 -9.10 -4.71
N GLY A 49 37.02 -8.95 -5.99
CA GLY A 49 36.40 -7.77 -6.57
C GLY A 49 34.92 -7.56 -6.17
N VAL A 50 34.19 -8.67 -5.87
CA VAL A 50 32.78 -8.59 -5.41
C VAL A 50 32.69 -8.10 -3.96
N ARG A 51 33.67 -8.39 -3.12
CA ARG A 51 33.71 -7.94 -1.73
C ARG A 51 33.99 -6.44 -1.60
N GLU A 52 34.94 -5.92 -2.35
CA GLU A 52 35.31 -4.50 -2.27
C GLU A 52 34.24 -3.55 -2.82
N THR A 53 33.54 -3.93 -3.90
CA THR A 53 32.43 -3.13 -4.44
C THR A 53 31.21 -3.20 -3.53
N PHE A 54 31.00 -4.30 -2.84
CA PHE A 54 29.91 -4.47 -1.89
C PHE A 54 30.14 -3.68 -0.59
N ASP A 55 31.36 -3.62 -0.11
CA ASP A 55 31.73 -2.90 1.10
C ASP A 55 31.73 -1.38 0.89
N GLN A 56 32.11 -0.88 -0.28
CA GLN A 56 32.06 0.57 -0.56
C GLN A 56 30.63 1.11 -0.70
N THR A 57 29.70 0.33 -1.26
CA THR A 57 28.26 0.70 -1.33
C THR A 57 27.59 0.60 0.03
N THR A 58 28.03 -0.31 0.89
CA THR A 58 27.50 -0.48 2.25
C THR A 58 28.05 0.57 3.21
N ALA A 59 29.29 0.99 3.04
CA ALA A 59 29.95 2.01 3.86
C ALA A 59 29.36 3.43 3.64
N ALA A 60 28.97 3.77 2.41
CA ALA A 60 28.35 5.07 2.11
C ALA A 60 26.93 5.23 2.70
N TYR A 61 26.25 4.10 3.02
CA TYR A 61 24.90 4.13 3.60
C TYR A 61 24.90 3.97 5.14
N ASN A 62 26.01 3.51 5.73
CA ASN A 62 26.12 3.30 7.18
C ASN A 62 26.61 4.53 7.95
N ASN A 63 26.96 5.64 7.31
CA ASN A 63 27.46 6.87 7.97
C ASN A 63 26.38 7.83 8.46
N GLN A 64 25.19 7.35 8.77
CA GLN A 64 24.33 8.04 9.74
C GLN A 64 24.73 7.55 11.13
N PRO A 65 25.14 8.43 12.03
CA PRO A 65 25.68 8.02 13.33
C PRO A 65 24.60 7.26 14.11
N ILE A 66 24.98 6.05 14.54
CA ILE A 66 24.21 5.16 15.45
C ILE A 66 23.88 5.86 16.80
N THR A 67 24.38 7.04 17.03
CA THR A 67 24.26 7.83 18.27
C THR A 67 22.86 8.41 18.54
N ARG A 68 21.86 8.20 17.69
CA ARG A 68 20.47 8.66 17.94
C ARG A 68 19.51 7.62 18.53
N ILE A 69 19.98 6.41 18.84
CA ILE A 69 19.10 5.30 19.30
C ILE A 69 18.92 5.27 20.83
N THR A 70 19.63 6.10 21.60
CA THR A 70 19.72 5.98 23.05
C THR A 70 18.51 6.51 23.84
N HIS A 71 17.47 7.04 23.21
CA HIS A 71 16.33 7.64 23.92
C HIS A 71 14.95 7.32 23.30
N MET A 72 14.75 6.09 22.81
CA MET A 72 13.43 5.65 22.36
C MET A 72 12.67 4.99 23.50
N ARG A 73 11.44 5.43 23.77
CA ARG A 73 10.53 4.80 24.73
C ARG A 73 9.53 3.93 23.97
N ALA A 74 9.41 2.66 24.39
CA ALA A 74 8.37 1.78 23.87
C ALA A 74 6.99 2.30 24.27
N LEU A 75 6.03 2.23 23.37
CA LEU A 75 4.64 2.58 23.60
C LEU A 75 3.87 1.35 24.08
N SER A 76 2.95 1.55 25.05
CA SER A 76 1.96 0.54 25.43
C SER A 76 0.86 0.41 24.37
N GLN A 77 0.03 -0.62 24.47
CA GLN A 77 -1.10 -0.82 23.53
C GLN A 77 -2.09 0.35 23.60
N ASP A 78 -2.43 0.84 24.79
CA ASP A 78 -3.34 1.97 24.96
C ASP A 78 -2.75 3.26 24.36
N GLU A 79 -1.45 3.46 24.50
CA GLU A 79 -0.76 4.58 23.86
C GLU A 79 -0.80 4.43 22.32
N ILE A 80 -0.57 3.23 21.78
CA ILE A 80 -0.68 2.95 20.35
C ILE A 80 -2.07 3.31 19.84
N HIS A 81 -3.14 2.85 20.50
CA HIS A 81 -4.52 3.21 20.15
C HIS A 81 -4.75 4.72 20.20
N SER A 82 -4.25 5.41 21.25
CA SER A 82 -4.36 6.86 21.37
C SER A 82 -3.66 7.61 20.24
N TYR A 83 -2.47 7.15 19.82
CA TYR A 83 -1.74 7.74 18.68
C TYR A 83 -2.47 7.49 17.36
N LEU A 84 -2.98 6.28 17.13
CA LEU A 84 -3.74 5.93 15.91
C LEU A 84 -5.02 6.74 15.81
N LEU A 85 -5.78 6.87 16.92
CA LEU A 85 -6.98 7.69 16.98
C LEU A 85 -6.68 9.17 16.69
N ASN A 86 -5.55 9.68 17.18
CA ASN A 86 -5.13 11.04 16.90
C ASN A 86 -4.78 11.26 15.42
N ILE A 87 -4.12 10.29 14.78
CA ILE A 87 -3.88 10.34 13.32
C ILE A 87 -5.22 10.34 12.58
N LEU A 88 -6.15 9.45 12.94
CA LEU A 88 -7.48 9.41 12.33
C LEU A 88 -8.21 10.75 12.45
N ARG A 89 -8.20 11.38 13.64
CA ARG A 89 -8.82 12.69 13.87
C ARG A 89 -8.22 13.76 12.94
N VAL A 90 -6.90 13.85 12.85
CA VAL A 90 -6.21 14.83 11.99
C VAL A 90 -6.56 14.61 10.51
N VAL A 91 -6.66 13.37 10.09
CA VAL A 91 -7.06 13.02 8.71
C VAL A 91 -8.53 13.38 8.47
N ALA A 92 -9.43 13.05 9.40
CA ALA A 92 -10.84 13.38 9.33
C ALA A 92 -11.07 14.90 9.24
N ASP A 93 -10.45 15.67 10.15
CA ASP A 93 -10.52 17.14 10.16
C ASP A 93 -9.99 17.77 8.87
N PHE A 94 -8.95 17.18 8.29
CA PHE A 94 -8.43 17.61 6.99
C PHE A 94 -9.43 17.34 5.86
N CYS A 95 -10.03 16.15 5.85
CA CYS A 95 -11.03 15.77 4.85
C CYS A 95 -12.25 16.69 4.92
N ASP A 96 -12.78 16.94 6.10
CA ASP A 96 -13.95 17.81 6.31
C ASP A 96 -13.69 19.24 5.84
N ARG A 97 -12.53 19.82 6.20
CA ARG A 97 -12.14 21.18 5.78
C ARG A 97 -11.91 21.31 4.27
N ASN A 98 -11.54 20.22 3.59
CA ASN A 98 -11.26 20.23 2.14
C ASN A 98 -12.40 19.62 1.30
N GLY A 99 -13.53 19.26 1.92
CA GLY A 99 -14.65 18.63 1.22
C GLY A 99 -14.27 17.30 0.55
N LEU A 100 -13.46 16.48 1.24
CA LEU A 100 -13.06 15.15 0.77
C LEU A 100 -13.92 14.08 1.43
N ARG A 101 -14.49 13.20 0.63
CA ARG A 101 -15.26 12.05 1.12
C ARG A 101 -14.30 10.99 1.66
N TYR A 102 -14.59 10.46 2.83
CA TYR A 102 -13.92 9.30 3.41
C TYR A 102 -14.90 8.47 4.23
N SER A 103 -14.53 7.25 4.53
CA SER A 103 -15.21 6.36 5.46
C SER A 103 -14.19 5.58 6.26
N ILE A 104 -14.44 5.38 7.56
CA ILE A 104 -13.78 4.29 8.27
C ILE A 104 -14.11 2.97 7.58
N ALA A 105 -13.18 2.00 7.59
CA ALA A 105 -13.29 0.82 6.75
C ALA A 105 -12.90 -0.46 7.51
N TYR A 106 -13.20 -1.60 6.96
CA TYR A 106 -12.76 -2.94 7.40
C TYR A 106 -12.83 -3.17 8.92
N GLY A 107 -11.70 -3.48 9.57
CA GLY A 107 -11.59 -3.71 11.02
C GLY A 107 -12.08 -2.53 11.84
N THR A 108 -11.73 -1.31 11.43
CA THR A 108 -12.16 -0.08 12.10
C THR A 108 -13.67 0.13 12.04
N LEU A 109 -14.29 -0.09 10.87
CA LEU A 109 -15.74 0.00 10.71
C LEU A 109 -16.46 -1.11 11.50
N LEU A 110 -15.94 -2.32 11.48
CA LEU A 110 -16.46 -3.42 12.28
C LEU A 110 -16.36 -3.13 13.79
N GLY A 111 -15.24 -2.56 14.21
CA GLY A 111 -15.02 -2.09 15.58
C GLY A 111 -16.03 -1.03 16.01
N ALA A 112 -16.25 -0.01 15.19
CA ALA A 112 -17.24 1.03 15.41
C ALA A 112 -18.66 0.46 15.59
N VAL A 113 -19.08 -0.46 14.74
CA VAL A 113 -20.41 -1.07 14.80
C VAL A 113 -20.58 -1.96 16.02
N ARG A 114 -19.62 -2.84 16.30
CA ARG A 114 -19.74 -3.93 17.28
C ARG A 114 -19.26 -3.54 18.68
N HIS A 115 -18.23 -2.69 18.78
CA HIS A 115 -17.52 -2.39 20.02
C HIS A 115 -17.56 -0.89 20.39
N LYS A 116 -18.03 -0.03 19.50
CA LYS A 116 -17.96 1.44 19.60
C LYS A 116 -16.53 1.99 19.67
N GLY A 117 -15.56 1.20 19.24
CA GLY A 117 -14.14 1.49 19.28
C GLY A 117 -13.31 0.37 18.66
N PHE A 118 -12.06 0.28 19.06
CA PHE A 118 -11.19 -0.80 18.59
C PHE A 118 -11.75 -2.18 18.94
N ILE A 119 -11.59 -3.12 18.03
CA ILE A 119 -11.73 -4.53 18.34
C ILE A 119 -10.63 -4.88 19.37
N PRO A 120 -10.90 -5.57 20.48
CA PRO A 120 -9.95 -5.73 21.60
C PRO A 120 -8.58 -6.34 21.24
N TRP A 121 -8.46 -7.03 20.11
CA TRP A 121 -7.22 -7.61 19.61
C TRP A 121 -6.72 -6.95 18.33
N ASP A 122 -7.31 -5.82 17.92
CA ASP A 122 -6.93 -5.08 16.73
C ASP A 122 -6.06 -3.87 17.11
N ASP A 123 -5.07 -3.57 16.30
CA ASP A 123 -4.09 -2.52 16.56
C ASP A 123 -3.77 -1.68 15.31
N ASP A 124 -4.70 -1.62 14.36
CA ASP A 124 -4.62 -0.76 13.18
C ASP A 124 -5.91 0.05 12.95
N ILE A 125 -5.83 1.04 12.08
CA ILE A 125 -6.96 1.83 11.61
C ILE A 125 -6.92 1.88 10.10
N ASP A 126 -8.07 1.57 9.52
CA ASP A 126 -8.32 1.60 8.09
C ASP A 126 -9.38 2.63 7.72
N ILE A 127 -9.11 3.43 6.71
CA ILE A 127 -10.12 4.27 6.04
C ILE A 127 -10.12 4.03 4.54
N MET A 128 -11.19 4.40 3.88
CA MET A 128 -11.32 4.34 2.43
C MET A 128 -11.86 5.64 1.86
N MET A 129 -11.43 5.99 0.64
CA MET A 129 -11.81 7.20 -0.07
C MET A 129 -12.13 6.92 -1.53
N PRO A 130 -13.17 7.52 -2.14
CA PRO A 130 -13.33 7.53 -3.59
C PRO A 130 -12.05 7.99 -4.30
N ARG A 131 -11.70 7.37 -5.43
CA ARG A 131 -10.44 7.66 -6.14
C ARG A 131 -10.19 9.16 -6.40
N PRO A 132 -11.17 9.99 -6.80
CA PRO A 132 -10.94 11.42 -6.97
C PRO A 132 -10.50 12.12 -5.68
N ASP A 133 -11.16 11.79 -4.56
CA ASP A 133 -10.84 12.36 -3.25
C ASP A 133 -9.50 11.84 -2.72
N PHE A 134 -9.23 10.55 -2.89
CA PHE A 134 -7.92 9.95 -2.58
C PHE A 134 -6.77 10.65 -3.32
N THR A 135 -6.94 10.90 -4.62
CA THR A 135 -5.90 11.56 -5.43
C THR A 135 -5.64 12.99 -4.93
N ARG A 136 -6.71 13.75 -4.62
CA ARG A 136 -6.58 15.08 -4.01
C ARG A 136 -5.91 15.02 -2.65
N PHE A 137 -6.32 14.09 -1.80
CA PHE A 137 -5.73 13.87 -0.47
C PHE A 137 -4.22 13.61 -0.55
N VAL A 138 -3.80 12.63 -1.34
CA VAL A 138 -2.38 12.27 -1.54
C VAL A 138 -1.57 13.46 -2.09
N ALA A 139 -2.19 14.30 -2.93
CA ALA A 139 -1.53 15.47 -3.51
C ALA A 139 -1.33 16.62 -2.51
N THR A 140 -2.15 16.71 -1.45
CA THR A 140 -2.21 17.91 -0.60
C THR A 140 -1.90 17.66 0.89
N PHE A 141 -2.22 16.49 1.44
CA PHE A 141 -2.02 16.22 2.87
C PHE A 141 -0.55 16.09 3.25
N GLY A 142 -0.14 16.78 4.34
CA GLY A 142 1.18 16.64 4.97
C GLY A 142 2.35 17.06 4.06
N LYS A 143 2.15 18.09 3.24
CA LYS A 143 3.18 18.59 2.31
C LYS A 143 4.11 19.62 2.91
N GLU A 144 3.75 20.19 4.04
CA GLU A 144 4.61 21.14 4.76
C GLU A 144 5.93 20.44 5.17
N PRO A 145 7.09 21.13 5.08
CA PRO A 145 8.38 20.50 5.36
C PRO A 145 8.49 19.89 6.76
N ASP A 146 7.84 20.53 7.75
CA ASP A 146 7.85 20.12 9.16
C ASP A 146 6.57 19.42 9.62
N ALA A 147 5.75 18.94 8.67
CA ALA A 147 4.51 18.27 9.01
C ALA A 147 4.79 17.02 9.88
N ARG A 148 4.17 16.98 11.06
CA ARG A 148 4.23 15.80 11.94
C ARG A 148 3.58 14.59 11.29
N TYR A 149 2.42 14.79 10.65
CA TYR A 149 1.68 13.73 9.97
C TYR A 149 1.92 13.79 8.48
N ARG A 150 2.46 12.73 7.92
CA ARG A 150 2.86 12.67 6.51
C ARG A 150 2.14 11.55 5.77
N CYS A 151 1.74 11.86 4.54
CA CYS A 151 1.16 10.87 3.63
C CYS A 151 2.27 10.15 2.87
N LEU A 152 2.26 8.82 2.94
CA LEU A 152 3.13 7.92 2.20
C LEU A 152 2.34 7.24 1.09
N TYR A 153 2.77 7.42 -0.15
CA TYR A 153 2.21 6.73 -1.32
C TYR A 153 3.33 6.55 -2.34
N HIS A 154 3.23 5.62 -3.27
CA HIS A 154 4.33 5.31 -4.19
C HIS A 154 4.71 6.46 -5.14
N THR A 155 3.83 7.45 -5.34
CA THR A 155 4.10 8.66 -6.15
C THR A 155 4.61 9.83 -5.32
N VAL A 156 4.44 9.79 -4.00
CA VAL A 156 4.85 10.88 -3.09
C VAL A 156 6.29 10.68 -2.68
N ASN A 157 7.09 11.70 -2.82
CA ASN A 157 8.47 11.88 -2.36
C ASN A 157 9.42 10.65 -2.47
N ASP A 158 10.58 10.86 -3.10
CA ASP A 158 11.60 9.82 -3.30
C ASP A 158 12.30 9.36 -2.00
N LYS A 159 12.29 10.18 -0.94
CA LYS A 159 12.96 9.88 0.34
C LYS A 159 12.10 9.05 1.30
N GLU A 160 10.78 9.22 1.23
CA GLU A 160 9.79 8.52 2.08
C GLU A 160 8.92 7.59 1.23
N SER A 161 9.55 6.77 0.44
CA SER A 161 8.87 5.93 -0.55
C SER A 161 8.05 4.84 0.08
N PHE A 162 6.80 4.76 -0.30
CA PHE A 162 5.91 3.67 0.05
C PHE A 162 5.67 2.76 -1.16
N TYR A 163 5.41 1.48 -0.93
CA TYR A 163 5.48 0.45 -1.96
C TYR A 163 4.18 -0.34 -2.09
N HIS A 164 3.05 0.32 -1.87
CA HIS A 164 1.72 -0.27 -2.01
C HIS A 164 0.83 0.60 -2.89
N CYS A 165 -0.29 0.03 -3.36
CA CYS A 165 -1.30 0.72 -4.15
C CYS A 165 -2.34 1.46 -3.29
N PHE A 166 -2.11 1.59 -2.00
CA PHE A 166 -2.86 2.40 -1.04
C PHE A 166 -1.91 3.34 -0.30
N ALA A 167 -2.42 4.35 0.35
CA ALA A 167 -1.61 5.30 1.10
C ALA A 167 -1.57 4.95 2.59
N LYS A 168 -0.57 5.48 3.29
CA LYS A 168 -0.51 5.51 4.75
C LYS A 168 -0.33 6.95 5.21
N VAL A 169 -0.97 7.32 6.31
CA VAL A 169 -0.60 8.51 7.05
C VAL A 169 0.09 8.09 8.33
N HIS A 170 1.30 8.56 8.54
CA HIS A 170 2.09 8.22 9.72
C HIS A 170 2.46 9.43 10.57
N ASP A 171 2.68 9.20 11.86
CA ASP A 171 3.23 10.17 12.80
C ASP A 171 4.76 10.09 12.80
N SER A 172 5.44 11.14 12.30
CA SER A 172 6.90 11.20 12.20
C SER A 172 7.61 11.28 13.56
N HIS A 173 6.89 11.55 14.66
CA HIS A 173 7.44 11.53 16.03
C HIS A 173 7.48 10.13 16.64
N THR A 174 7.01 9.13 15.91
CA THR A 174 7.04 7.72 16.35
C THR A 174 7.84 6.86 15.38
N LEU A 175 8.20 5.67 15.80
CA LEU A 175 8.85 4.65 14.98
C LEU A 175 8.18 3.32 15.18
N SER A 176 7.59 2.75 14.14
CA SER A 176 7.08 1.37 14.17
C SER A 176 8.18 0.38 13.86
N LYS A 177 8.23 -0.73 14.62
CA LYS A 177 9.16 -1.82 14.34
C LYS A 177 8.76 -2.51 13.04
N GLN A 178 9.60 -2.33 12.04
CA GLN A 178 9.43 -2.94 10.74
C GLN A 178 10.21 -4.25 10.63
N ASN A 179 9.77 -5.12 9.74
CA ASN A 179 10.58 -6.27 9.35
C ASN A 179 11.97 -5.79 8.88
N ARG A 180 13.05 -6.45 9.36
CA ARG A 180 14.46 -6.12 9.06
C ARG A 180 14.77 -5.98 7.56
N PHE A 181 13.97 -6.61 6.70
CA PHE A 181 14.15 -6.54 5.25
C PHE A 181 13.54 -5.28 4.62
N LYS A 182 12.71 -4.51 5.34
CA LYS A 182 12.15 -3.25 4.83
C LYS A 182 13.22 -2.16 4.79
N ARG A 183 13.27 -1.43 3.67
CA ARG A 183 14.21 -0.31 3.48
C ARG A 183 13.82 0.94 4.26
N PHE A 184 12.51 1.11 4.51
CA PHE A 184 11.97 2.32 5.11
C PHE A 184 11.49 2.06 6.52
N LYS A 185 11.70 3.09 7.33
CA LYS A 185 11.16 3.19 8.68
C LYS A 185 10.13 4.30 8.67
N PHE A 186 8.95 4.04 9.17
CA PHE A 186 7.90 5.02 9.39
C PHE A 186 7.27 4.80 10.77
N GLY A 187 6.56 5.81 11.26
CA GLY A 187 5.92 5.77 12.57
C GLY A 187 4.62 4.97 12.60
N LEU A 188 3.90 5.10 13.71
CA LEU A 188 2.51 4.65 13.79
C LEU A 188 1.72 5.27 12.66
N ASN A 189 0.83 4.52 12.07
CA ASN A 189 0.15 4.92 10.83
C ASN A 189 -1.23 4.31 10.72
N ILE A 190 -2.08 4.97 9.94
CA ILE A 190 -3.35 4.44 9.48
C ILE A 190 -3.29 4.17 7.97
N ASP A 191 -4.07 3.21 7.50
CA ASP A 191 -4.15 2.83 6.10
C ASP A 191 -5.30 3.55 5.40
N ILE A 192 -5.03 4.06 4.18
CA ILE A 192 -6.02 4.77 3.37
C ILE A 192 -6.15 4.06 2.03
N PHE A 193 -7.30 3.43 1.81
CA PHE A 193 -7.59 2.64 0.62
C PHE A 193 -8.35 3.46 -0.41
N PRO A 194 -7.90 3.52 -1.67
CA PRO A 194 -8.70 4.09 -2.74
C PRO A 194 -9.87 3.18 -3.10
N ILE A 195 -11.04 3.76 -3.32
CA ILE A 195 -12.18 3.10 -3.94
C ILE A 195 -12.12 3.40 -5.43
N ASP A 196 -11.78 2.40 -6.22
CA ASP A 196 -11.60 2.51 -7.67
C ASP A 196 -12.85 2.09 -8.42
N GLY A 197 -13.10 2.73 -9.57
CA GLY A 197 -14.04 2.23 -10.55
C GLY A 197 -13.57 0.88 -11.11
N LYS A 198 -14.52 0.01 -11.49
CA LYS A 198 -14.24 -1.32 -12.02
C LYS A 198 -15.07 -1.61 -13.27
N PRO A 199 -14.57 -2.48 -14.17
CA PRO A 199 -15.36 -2.95 -15.30
C PRO A 199 -16.55 -3.78 -14.83
N ASP A 200 -17.63 -3.77 -15.61
CA ASP A 200 -18.82 -4.54 -15.30
C ASP A 200 -18.64 -6.05 -15.52
N ASP A 201 -17.84 -6.44 -16.50
CA ASP A 201 -17.68 -7.84 -16.83
C ASP A 201 -16.63 -8.55 -15.96
N LYS A 202 -17.04 -9.70 -15.43
CA LYS A 202 -16.23 -10.51 -14.52
C LYS A 202 -14.90 -10.98 -15.12
N LYS A 203 -14.89 -11.31 -16.40
CA LYS A 203 -13.66 -11.80 -17.08
C LYS A 203 -12.59 -10.73 -17.13
N THR A 204 -12.97 -9.49 -17.44
CA THR A 204 -12.05 -8.34 -17.42
C THR A 204 -11.62 -8.01 -15.98
N GLN A 205 -12.54 -8.05 -15.00
CA GLN A 205 -12.17 -7.92 -13.59
C GLN A 205 -11.08 -8.92 -13.22
N ASP A 206 -11.28 -10.22 -13.44
CA ASP A 206 -10.35 -11.28 -13.07
C ASP A 206 -8.97 -11.12 -13.74
N ARG A 207 -8.95 -10.68 -15.02
CA ARG A 207 -7.71 -10.40 -15.73
C ARG A 207 -6.94 -9.22 -15.13
N ILE A 208 -7.63 -8.11 -14.85
CA ILE A 208 -7.05 -6.93 -14.19
C ILE A 208 -6.51 -7.33 -12.82
N MET A 209 -7.28 -8.07 -12.05
CA MET A 209 -6.92 -8.55 -10.72
C MET A 209 -5.64 -9.36 -10.72
N LYS A 210 -5.51 -10.31 -11.65
CA LYS A 210 -4.31 -11.14 -11.80
C LYS A 210 -3.08 -10.28 -12.08
N ASN A 211 -3.20 -9.32 -12.99
CA ASN A 211 -2.10 -8.42 -13.35
C ASN A 211 -1.73 -7.51 -12.18
N LEU A 212 -2.72 -6.85 -11.59
CA LEU A 212 -2.54 -5.94 -10.47
C LEU A 212 -1.89 -6.63 -9.27
N THR A 213 -2.35 -7.85 -8.91
CA THR A 213 -1.75 -8.64 -7.84
C THR A 213 -0.26 -8.90 -8.11
N SER A 214 0.08 -9.27 -9.35
CA SER A 214 1.47 -9.54 -9.75
C SER A 214 2.34 -8.26 -9.69
N TRP A 215 1.82 -7.12 -10.15
CA TRP A 215 2.56 -5.85 -10.17
C TRP A 215 2.67 -5.22 -8.78
N ALA A 216 1.59 -5.24 -8.00
CA ALA A 216 1.59 -4.78 -6.60
C ALA A 216 2.55 -5.62 -5.74
N HIS A 217 2.65 -6.94 -6.00
CA HIS A 217 3.66 -7.77 -5.35
C HIS A 217 5.09 -7.32 -5.69
N ARG A 218 5.39 -7.04 -6.96
CA ARG A 218 6.70 -6.50 -7.36
C ARG A 218 6.96 -5.11 -6.80
N LEU A 219 5.94 -4.26 -6.78
CA LEU A 219 6.02 -2.95 -6.13
C LEU A 219 6.40 -3.09 -4.65
N ASN A 220 5.78 -4.03 -3.92
CA ASN A 220 6.12 -4.32 -2.52
C ASN A 220 7.56 -4.82 -2.37
N ILE A 221 8.02 -5.69 -3.28
CA ILE A 221 9.42 -6.17 -3.28
C ILE A 221 10.42 -5.03 -3.43
N CYS A 222 10.11 -3.97 -4.19
CA CYS A 222 10.99 -2.79 -4.30
C CYS A 222 11.27 -2.14 -2.92
N GLY A 223 10.36 -2.27 -1.96
CA GLY A 223 10.51 -1.78 -0.59
C GLY A 223 11.37 -2.67 0.32
N THR A 224 11.86 -3.81 -0.18
CA THR A 224 12.71 -4.72 0.57
C THR A 224 14.17 -4.62 0.11
N ARG A 225 15.11 -5.04 0.97
CA ARG A 225 16.49 -5.25 0.55
C ARG A 225 16.55 -6.45 -0.39
N PHE A 226 17.39 -6.37 -1.42
CA PHE A 226 17.62 -7.51 -2.30
C PHE A 226 18.32 -8.61 -1.49
N ASP A 227 17.68 -9.77 -1.41
CA ASP A 227 18.18 -10.92 -0.67
C ASP A 227 17.94 -12.19 -1.49
N ILE A 228 19.02 -12.82 -1.93
CA ILE A 228 18.99 -14.08 -2.68
C ILE A 228 18.55 -15.26 -1.82
N PHE A 229 18.77 -15.19 -0.50
CA PHE A 229 18.43 -16.27 0.44
C PHE A 229 16.99 -16.24 0.94
N ASN A 230 16.22 -15.23 0.57
CA ASN A 230 14.79 -15.21 0.86
C ASN A 230 14.03 -16.07 -0.17
N PHE A 231 13.90 -17.35 0.11
CA PHE A 231 13.28 -18.34 -0.79
C PHE A 231 11.74 -18.20 -0.92
N HIS A 232 11.09 -17.36 -0.12
CA HIS A 232 9.65 -17.13 -0.20
C HIS A 232 9.20 -16.39 -1.47
N GLN A 233 10.16 -15.83 -2.24
CA GLN A 233 9.87 -15.08 -3.45
C GLN A 233 10.75 -15.57 -4.62
N PRO A 234 10.17 -15.77 -5.83
CA PRO A 234 10.94 -16.14 -7.01
C PRO A 234 12.04 -15.12 -7.30
N ILE A 235 13.24 -15.59 -7.60
CA ILE A 235 14.39 -14.73 -7.93
C ILE A 235 14.09 -13.80 -9.12
N THR A 236 13.34 -14.28 -10.10
CA THR A 236 12.89 -13.50 -11.26
C THR A 236 12.04 -12.30 -10.87
N SER A 237 11.14 -12.47 -9.89
CA SER A 237 10.32 -11.37 -9.37
C SER A 237 11.15 -10.34 -8.62
N LYS A 238 12.17 -10.78 -7.85
CA LYS A 238 13.10 -9.89 -7.14
C LYS A 238 13.96 -9.09 -8.13
N LEU A 239 14.54 -9.75 -9.13
CA LEU A 239 15.33 -9.09 -10.18
C LEU A 239 14.47 -8.06 -10.91
N ALA A 240 13.29 -8.46 -11.40
CA ALA A 240 12.38 -7.55 -12.10
C ALA A 240 11.98 -6.35 -11.21
N ALA A 241 11.69 -6.58 -9.92
CA ALA A 241 11.33 -5.51 -9.00
C ALA A 241 12.46 -4.49 -8.82
N HIS A 242 13.68 -4.96 -8.57
CA HIS A 242 14.81 -4.07 -8.26
C HIS A 242 15.41 -3.41 -9.50
N ILE A 243 15.41 -4.07 -10.67
CA ILE A 243 15.90 -3.49 -11.92
C ILE A 243 14.96 -2.41 -12.43
N LEU A 244 13.66 -2.70 -12.53
CA LEU A 244 12.67 -1.74 -13.05
C LEU A 244 12.25 -0.68 -12.01
N GLY A 245 12.33 -1.04 -10.75
CA GLY A 245 12.15 -0.13 -9.63
C GLY A 245 10.69 0.30 -9.38
N ARG A 246 10.53 1.08 -8.30
CA ARG A 246 9.23 1.52 -7.78
C ARG A 246 8.40 2.33 -8.78
N LYS A 247 9.03 3.28 -9.47
CA LYS A 247 8.32 4.17 -10.42
C LYS A 247 7.66 3.38 -11.55
N TYR A 248 8.34 2.35 -12.06
CA TYR A 248 7.79 1.49 -13.11
C TYR A 248 6.60 0.68 -12.61
N TRP A 249 6.77 -0.06 -11.51
CA TRP A 249 5.70 -0.92 -11.00
C TRP A 249 4.51 -0.12 -10.46
N GLY A 250 4.76 1.04 -9.85
CA GLY A 250 3.71 1.96 -9.44
C GLY A 250 2.89 2.45 -10.63
N LYS A 251 3.53 2.94 -11.71
CA LYS A 251 2.84 3.32 -12.95
C LYS A 251 2.04 2.17 -13.56
N LYS A 252 2.55 0.93 -13.52
CA LYS A 252 1.81 -0.25 -13.99
C LYS A 252 0.55 -0.51 -13.16
N CYS A 253 0.62 -0.38 -11.85
CA CYS A 253 -0.55 -0.48 -10.99
C CYS A 253 -1.55 0.64 -11.30
N ASP A 254 -1.10 1.89 -11.34
CA ASP A 254 -1.95 3.04 -11.65
C ASP A 254 -2.61 2.94 -13.02
N SER A 255 -1.91 2.41 -14.01
CA SER A 255 -2.45 2.27 -15.39
C SER A 255 -3.72 1.43 -15.47
N VAL A 256 -3.96 0.52 -14.53
CA VAL A 256 -5.21 -0.26 -14.47
C VAL A 256 -6.17 0.22 -13.39
N LEU A 257 -5.67 0.76 -12.26
CA LEU A 257 -6.51 1.32 -11.21
C LEU A 257 -7.23 2.60 -11.66
N LEU A 258 -6.58 3.41 -12.50
CA LEU A 258 -7.11 4.67 -13.01
C LEU A 258 -7.84 4.53 -14.35
N CYS A 259 -7.88 3.34 -14.95
CA CYS A 259 -8.58 3.09 -16.23
C CYS A 259 -10.09 3.31 -16.15
N TYR A 260 -10.67 3.05 -14.99
CA TYR A 260 -12.11 3.11 -14.79
C TYR A 260 -12.42 4.26 -13.84
N ASP A 261 -12.98 5.32 -14.40
CA ASP A 261 -13.39 6.51 -13.67
C ASP A 261 -14.46 6.15 -12.63
N PHE A 262 -14.17 6.40 -11.36
CA PHE A 262 -15.07 6.11 -10.24
C PHE A 262 -16.45 6.75 -10.45
N ASP A 263 -16.51 7.98 -10.94
CA ASP A 263 -17.77 8.70 -11.07
C ASP A 263 -18.65 8.17 -12.22
N LYS A 264 -18.05 7.51 -13.22
CA LYS A 264 -18.74 6.97 -14.41
C LYS A 264 -19.03 5.48 -14.33
N CYS A 265 -18.37 4.74 -13.45
CA CYS A 265 -18.56 3.30 -13.32
C CYS A 265 -19.81 2.94 -12.53
N ARG A 266 -20.44 1.83 -12.86
CA ARG A 266 -21.52 1.24 -12.08
C ARG A 266 -20.97 0.42 -10.91
N ILE A 267 -19.80 -0.18 -11.07
CA ILE A 267 -19.13 -1.05 -10.11
C ILE A 267 -17.88 -0.34 -9.56
N ALA A 268 -17.67 -0.44 -8.25
CA ALA A 268 -16.50 0.11 -7.57
C ALA A 268 -16.05 -0.77 -6.41
N GLY A 269 -14.86 -0.52 -5.86
CA GLY A 269 -14.37 -1.18 -4.65
C GLY A 269 -12.91 -0.91 -4.36
N CYS A 270 -12.51 -1.18 -3.12
CA CYS A 270 -11.14 -1.04 -2.67
C CYS A 270 -10.29 -2.22 -3.16
N GLY A 271 -9.09 -1.89 -3.65
CA GLY A 271 -8.13 -2.91 -4.08
C GLY A 271 -8.70 -3.87 -5.10
N TRP A 272 -8.33 -5.14 -4.97
CA TRP A 272 -8.66 -6.17 -5.96
C TRP A 272 -9.75 -7.16 -5.53
N ARG A 273 -10.17 -7.18 -4.28
CA ARG A 273 -11.14 -8.17 -3.78
C ARG A 273 -12.55 -7.63 -3.72
N ASP A 274 -12.70 -6.35 -3.42
CA ASP A 274 -14.00 -5.77 -3.19
C ASP A 274 -14.66 -5.39 -4.50
N VAL A 275 -15.86 -5.88 -4.73
CA VAL A 275 -16.66 -5.60 -5.91
C VAL A 275 -18.08 -5.30 -5.44
N PHE A 276 -18.47 -4.03 -5.54
CA PHE A 276 -19.77 -3.55 -5.13
C PHE A 276 -20.38 -2.68 -6.22
N GLU A 277 -21.70 -2.52 -6.19
CA GLU A 277 -22.32 -1.39 -6.87
C GLU A 277 -21.79 -0.09 -6.26
N LYS A 278 -21.46 0.90 -7.09
CA LYS A 278 -20.91 2.20 -6.67
C LYS A 278 -21.79 2.89 -5.62
N SER A 279 -23.11 2.70 -5.68
CA SER A 279 -24.09 3.25 -4.73
C SER A 279 -23.78 2.95 -3.25
N VAL A 280 -23.03 1.86 -2.98
CA VAL A 280 -22.55 1.53 -1.62
C VAL A 280 -21.65 2.63 -1.06
N PHE A 281 -20.95 3.38 -1.92
CA PHE A 281 -19.94 4.38 -1.55
C PHE A 281 -20.38 5.83 -1.78
N GLU A 282 -21.65 6.08 -2.06
CA GLU A 282 -22.13 7.43 -2.40
C GLU A 282 -22.65 8.23 -1.21
N ASN A 283 -23.17 7.55 -0.20
CA ASN A 283 -23.77 8.20 0.97
C ASN A 283 -22.97 7.87 2.24
N TYR A 284 -22.85 8.88 3.10
CA TYR A 284 -22.06 8.81 4.34
C TYR A 284 -22.91 9.22 5.54
N ILE A 285 -22.66 8.60 6.67
CA ILE A 285 -23.25 8.90 7.98
C ILE A 285 -22.14 9.16 8.98
N ASP A 286 -22.47 9.81 10.09
CA ASP A 286 -21.60 9.88 11.26
C ASP A 286 -21.75 8.60 12.08
N MET A 287 -20.62 8.01 12.47
CA MET A 287 -20.55 6.78 13.25
C MET A 287 -19.57 6.94 14.41
N GLU A 288 -20.01 6.53 15.60
CA GLU A 288 -19.19 6.58 16.80
C GLU A 288 -18.04 5.57 16.75
N PHE A 289 -16.82 6.05 17.02
CA PHE A 289 -15.63 5.23 17.26
C PHE A 289 -14.77 5.89 18.33
N GLU A 290 -14.48 5.18 19.43
CA GLU A 290 -13.73 5.70 20.59
C GLU A 290 -14.28 7.03 21.13
N GLY A 291 -15.62 7.12 21.27
CA GLY A 291 -16.31 8.33 21.77
C GLY A 291 -16.29 9.54 20.85
N GLN A 292 -15.82 9.40 19.60
CA GLN A 292 -15.78 10.45 18.60
C GLN A 292 -16.60 10.06 17.37
N GLN A 293 -17.00 11.04 16.57
CA GLN A 293 -17.78 10.81 15.34
C GLN A 293 -16.88 10.85 14.12
N PHE A 294 -16.96 9.81 13.29
CA PHE A 294 -16.24 9.71 12.01
C PHE A 294 -17.19 9.34 10.89
N LYS A 295 -16.87 9.71 9.66
CA LYS A 295 -17.67 9.33 8.51
C LYS A 295 -17.56 7.83 8.22
N ALA A 296 -18.70 7.21 7.99
CA ALA A 296 -18.85 5.84 7.52
C ALA A 296 -19.80 5.80 6.32
N ILE A 297 -19.59 4.87 5.39
CA ILE A 297 -20.57 4.64 4.31
C ILE A 297 -21.94 4.26 4.92
N ALA A 298 -23.03 4.84 4.42
CA ALA A 298 -24.38 4.52 4.89
C ALA A 298 -24.74 3.04 4.67
N ALA A 299 -24.18 2.41 3.66
CA ALA A 299 -24.36 0.98 3.34
C ALA A 299 -23.40 0.05 4.11
N TRP A 300 -22.94 0.45 5.30
CA TRP A 300 -21.97 -0.27 6.12
C TRP A 300 -22.36 -1.72 6.41
N ASP A 301 -23.63 -2.01 6.64
CA ASP A 301 -24.09 -3.36 6.91
C ASP A 301 -23.89 -4.29 5.69
N ARG A 302 -24.24 -3.83 4.49
CA ARG A 302 -24.00 -4.55 3.23
C ARG A 302 -22.51 -4.78 3.01
N PHE A 303 -21.69 -3.78 3.31
CA PHE A 303 -20.23 -3.87 3.18
C PHE A 303 -19.66 -4.90 4.16
N LEU A 304 -20.01 -4.82 5.45
CA LEU A 304 -19.51 -5.74 6.47
C LEU A 304 -19.98 -7.19 6.26
N LYS A 305 -21.22 -7.39 5.82
CA LYS A 305 -21.73 -8.73 5.46
C LYS A 305 -20.94 -9.36 4.31
N ASN A 306 -20.57 -8.57 3.31
CA ASN A 306 -19.76 -9.07 2.20
C ASN A 306 -18.34 -9.42 2.65
N GLN A 307 -17.73 -8.61 3.54
CA GLN A 307 -16.36 -8.81 4.00
C GLN A 307 -16.23 -9.96 5.01
N TYR A 308 -17.16 -10.07 5.93
CA TYR A 308 -17.02 -10.91 7.12
C TYR A 308 -18.18 -11.92 7.35
N GLY A 309 -19.20 -11.90 6.48
CA GLY A 309 -20.39 -12.73 6.66
C GLY A 309 -21.22 -12.31 7.88
N ASP A 310 -21.43 -13.22 8.81
CA ASP A 310 -22.08 -12.91 10.10
C ASP A 310 -21.09 -12.19 11.03
N TYR A 311 -20.85 -10.92 10.74
CA TYR A 311 -19.83 -10.10 11.40
C TYR A 311 -20.15 -9.77 12.87
N MET A 312 -21.40 -9.91 13.30
CA MET A 312 -21.76 -9.73 14.71
C MET A 312 -21.31 -10.90 15.59
N LYS A 313 -21.12 -12.07 15.00
CA LYS A 313 -20.58 -13.23 15.69
C LYS A 313 -19.07 -13.08 15.88
N LEU A 314 -18.63 -13.16 17.14
CA LEU A 314 -17.21 -13.13 17.46
C LEU A 314 -16.48 -14.36 16.88
N PRO A 315 -15.30 -14.18 16.28
CA PRO A 315 -14.49 -15.31 15.85
C PRO A 315 -14.04 -16.13 17.07
N PRO A 316 -13.77 -17.45 16.89
CA PRO A 316 -13.16 -18.27 17.95
C PRO A 316 -11.87 -17.63 18.50
N GLU A 317 -11.58 -17.83 19.77
CA GLU A 317 -10.44 -17.19 20.46
C GLU A 317 -9.10 -17.41 19.78
N ASN A 318 -8.86 -18.62 19.25
CA ASN A 318 -7.65 -18.97 18.51
C ASN A 318 -7.50 -18.20 17.18
N LYS A 319 -8.55 -17.55 16.69
CA LYS A 319 -8.53 -16.68 15.51
C LYS A 319 -8.45 -15.18 15.85
N ARG A 320 -8.54 -14.81 17.12
CA ARG A 320 -8.40 -13.43 17.60
C ARG A 320 -6.91 -13.11 17.72
N LYS A 321 -6.32 -12.60 16.64
CA LYS A 321 -4.88 -12.30 16.57
C LYS A 321 -4.67 -10.82 16.37
N SER A 322 -3.84 -10.21 17.20
CA SER A 322 -3.29 -8.89 17.00
C SER A 322 -2.18 -8.93 15.93
N HIS A 323 -1.96 -7.83 15.23
CA HIS A 323 -0.78 -7.62 14.37
C HIS A 323 0.49 -7.45 15.19
N HIS A 324 0.37 -7.27 16.53
CA HIS A 324 1.47 -7.06 17.47
C HIS A 324 2.39 -5.90 17.05
N ILE A 325 1.77 -4.76 16.73
CA ILE A 325 2.51 -3.53 16.42
C ILE A 325 3.38 -3.17 17.62
N GLN A 326 4.68 -3.07 17.38
CA GLN A 326 5.63 -2.52 18.35
C GLN A 326 6.06 -1.15 17.86
N ALA A 327 5.87 -0.13 18.68
CA ALA A 327 6.20 1.23 18.33
C ALA A 327 6.93 1.95 19.47
N TYR A 328 7.66 2.97 19.09
CA TYR A 328 8.51 3.77 19.97
C TYR A 328 8.27 5.25 19.72
N LEU A 329 8.28 6.03 20.79
CA LEU A 329 8.33 7.48 20.74
C LEU A 329 9.77 7.91 20.45
N LEU A 330 9.94 8.77 19.47
CA LEU A 330 11.22 9.44 19.17
C LEU A 330 11.33 10.69 20.06
N LYS A 331 12.45 10.83 20.78
CA LYS A 331 12.79 12.02 21.55
C LYS A 331 13.51 13.05 20.71
#